data_10c24e83df2135cd5a4bcec1fad3b17d
#
_entry.id   10c24e83df2135cd5a4bcec1fad3b17d
#
_cell.length_a   1.000
_cell.length_b   1.000
_cell.length_c   1.000
_cell.angle_alpha   90.00
_cell.angle_beta   90.00
_cell.angle_gamma   90.00
#
_symmetry.space_group_name_H-M   'P 1'
#
loop_
_entity.id
_entity.type
_entity.pdbx_description
1 polymer ?
#
loop_
_entity_poly.entity_id
_entity_poly.type
_entity_poly.pdbx_seq_one_letter_code
_entity_poly.pdbx_strand_id
1 'polypeptide(L)'
;AQYIRVIFSEITRILNHIMAITTQALDVGAMTPLLWMFEEREKMMLFYEKASGSRMHAAYIRPGGVHQDLPPNLLNEISQFIDQFPSKIDDMESLLTNNRIFKQRLVDIGVVTKEQALNWGFSGPMIRGSGIAWDLRKNQPYEIYSDIDFDIVIGKNGDSYDRYLIRVE
;
A
#
# COMPACT_ATOMS: atom_id res chain seq x y z
N ALA A 1 12.99 -15.06 -10.91
CA ALA A 1 11.52 -14.99 -10.87
C ALA A 1 10.97 -14.55 -9.51
N GLN A 2 11.44 -15.14 -8.39
CA GLN A 2 10.93 -14.83 -7.04
C GLN A 2 11.07 -13.33 -6.68
N TYR A 3 12.23 -12.72 -6.89
CA TYR A 3 12.42 -11.28 -6.69
C TYR A 3 11.47 -10.43 -7.52
N ILE A 4 11.28 -10.77 -8.79
CA ILE A 4 10.35 -10.07 -9.69
C ILE A 4 8.92 -10.17 -9.16
N ARG A 5 8.50 -11.35 -8.71
CA ARG A 5 7.17 -11.57 -8.12
C ARG A 5 6.96 -10.68 -6.90
N VAL A 6 7.94 -10.59 -6.01
CA VAL A 6 7.85 -9.74 -4.81
C VAL A 6 7.83 -8.26 -5.19
N ILE A 7 8.69 -7.79 -6.12
CA ILE A 7 8.66 -6.40 -6.58
C ILE A 7 7.26 -6.02 -7.08
N PHE A 8 6.67 -6.80 -7.97
CA PHE A 8 5.33 -6.49 -8.50
C PHE A 8 4.21 -6.68 -7.47
N SER A 9 4.37 -7.57 -6.51
CA SER A 9 3.42 -7.68 -5.38
C SER A 9 3.46 -6.44 -4.50
N GLU A 10 4.64 -5.90 -4.20
CA GLU A 10 4.78 -4.66 -3.42
C GLU A 10 4.32 -3.42 -4.21
N ILE A 11 4.59 -3.34 -5.51
CA ILE A 11 4.02 -2.28 -6.37
C ILE A 11 2.48 -2.34 -6.34
N THR A 12 1.89 -3.53 -6.44
CA THR A 12 0.42 -3.70 -6.33
C THR A 12 -0.09 -3.24 -4.97
N ARG A 13 0.64 -3.54 -3.89
CA ARG A 13 0.29 -3.11 -2.55
C ARG A 13 0.34 -1.59 -2.41
N ILE A 14 1.36 -0.94 -2.93
CA ILE A 14 1.46 0.53 -2.96
C ILE A 14 0.31 1.13 -3.78
N LEU A 15 0.04 0.61 -4.97
CA LEU A 15 -1.09 1.04 -5.81
C LEU A 15 -2.43 0.97 -5.07
N ASN A 16 -2.65 -0.11 -4.30
CA ASN A 16 -3.85 -0.27 -3.49
C ASN A 16 -3.90 0.72 -2.32
N HIS A 17 -2.78 0.91 -1.60
CA HIS A 17 -2.75 1.83 -0.46
C HIS A 17 -2.98 3.27 -0.89
N ILE A 18 -2.36 3.72 -1.98
CA ILE A 18 -2.63 5.04 -2.56
C ILE A 18 -4.13 5.18 -2.88
N MET A 19 -4.72 4.21 -3.56
CA MET A 19 -6.14 4.27 -3.87
C MET A 19 -7.00 4.36 -2.61
N ALA A 20 -6.74 3.52 -1.62
CA ALA A 20 -7.50 3.49 -0.37
C ALA A 20 -7.41 4.80 0.41
N ILE A 21 -6.20 5.37 0.54
CA ILE A 21 -5.96 6.62 1.26
C ILE A 21 -6.64 7.79 0.54
N THR A 22 -6.45 7.90 -0.76
CA THR A 22 -6.92 9.05 -1.54
C THR A 22 -8.44 9.06 -1.72
N THR A 23 -9.07 7.89 -1.85
CA THR A 23 -10.54 7.80 -1.86
C THR A 23 -11.13 8.08 -0.48
N GLN A 24 -10.49 7.63 0.60
CA GLN A 24 -10.88 8.00 1.95
C GLN A 24 -10.77 9.52 2.18
N ALA A 25 -9.69 10.15 1.70
CA ALA A 25 -9.54 11.60 1.75
C ALA A 25 -10.63 12.32 0.95
N LEU A 26 -10.98 11.81 -0.22
CA LEU A 26 -12.07 12.33 -1.05
C LEU A 26 -13.42 12.28 -0.32
N ASP A 27 -13.74 11.17 0.35
CA ASP A 27 -14.98 11.00 1.12
C ASP A 27 -15.07 12.00 2.29
N VAL A 28 -13.92 12.38 2.85
CA VAL A 28 -13.84 13.44 3.89
C VAL A 28 -13.93 14.84 3.29
N GLY A 29 -13.73 14.99 1.96
CA GLY A 29 -13.84 16.24 1.22
C GLY A 29 -12.52 16.78 0.65
N ALA A 30 -11.41 16.06 0.79
CA ALA A 30 -10.11 16.45 0.25
C ALA A 30 -9.86 15.81 -1.13
N MET A 31 -10.13 16.55 -2.22
CA MET A 31 -9.96 16.06 -3.59
C MET A 31 -8.49 16.07 -4.06
N THR A 32 -7.72 17.05 -3.64
CA THR A 32 -6.34 17.25 -4.13
C THR A 32 -5.43 16.03 -3.98
N PRO A 33 -5.41 15.32 -2.83
CA PRO A 33 -4.61 14.10 -2.67
C PRO A 33 -4.90 13.03 -3.72
N LEU A 34 -6.18 12.89 -4.13
CA LEU A 34 -6.56 11.94 -5.18
C LEU A 34 -5.85 12.28 -6.50
N LEU A 35 -5.90 13.53 -6.92
CA LEU A 35 -5.31 13.96 -8.19
C LEU A 35 -3.79 13.79 -8.20
N TRP A 36 -3.11 14.21 -7.12
CA TRP A 36 -1.66 14.11 -7.02
C TRP A 36 -1.16 12.67 -6.99
N MET A 37 -1.76 11.85 -6.15
CA MET A 37 -1.30 10.47 -5.98
C MET A 37 -1.70 9.55 -7.14
N PHE A 38 -2.74 9.90 -7.91
CA PHE A 38 -3.07 9.18 -9.12
C PHE A 38 -2.06 9.40 -10.25
N GLU A 39 -1.35 10.53 -10.26
CA GLU A 39 -0.18 10.70 -11.13
C GLU A 39 0.92 9.67 -10.81
N GLU A 40 1.19 9.45 -9.52
CA GLU A 40 2.17 8.42 -9.10
C GLU A 40 1.68 7.00 -9.41
N ARG A 41 0.38 6.74 -9.23
CA ARG A 41 -0.23 5.46 -9.67
C ARG A 41 -0.04 5.21 -11.16
N GLU A 42 -0.18 6.24 -11.98
CA GLU A 42 0.00 6.14 -13.43
C GLU A 42 1.42 5.67 -13.78
N LYS A 43 2.44 6.23 -13.13
CA LYS A 43 3.84 5.82 -13.33
C LYS A 43 4.05 4.32 -13.00
N MET A 44 3.45 3.83 -11.90
CA MET A 44 3.53 2.42 -11.53
C MET A 44 2.75 1.51 -12.49
N MET A 45 1.63 1.95 -13.04
CA MET A 45 0.90 1.20 -14.06
C MET A 45 1.70 1.05 -15.36
N LEU A 46 2.53 2.05 -15.72
CA LEU A 46 3.45 1.94 -16.86
C LEU A 46 4.50 0.84 -16.65
N PHE A 47 4.93 0.57 -15.41
CA PHE A 47 5.81 -0.57 -15.13
C PHE A 47 5.13 -1.90 -15.46
N TYR A 48 3.85 -2.04 -15.10
CA TYR A 48 3.06 -3.22 -15.48
C TYR A 48 2.91 -3.34 -16.99
N GLU A 49 2.62 -2.25 -17.67
CA GLU A 49 2.49 -2.24 -19.12
C GLU A 49 3.78 -2.67 -19.82
N LYS A 50 4.93 -2.15 -19.39
CA LYS A 50 6.25 -2.52 -19.92
C LYS A 50 6.58 -4.00 -19.67
N ALA A 51 6.22 -4.54 -18.49
CA ALA A 51 6.52 -5.92 -18.14
C ALA A 51 5.55 -6.95 -18.73
N SER A 52 4.28 -6.61 -18.89
CA SER A 52 3.22 -7.58 -19.26
C SER A 52 2.41 -7.20 -20.49
N GLY A 53 2.53 -5.97 -20.99
CA GLY A 53 1.70 -5.43 -22.06
C GLY A 53 0.33 -4.91 -21.59
N SER A 54 0.00 -5.01 -20.30
CA SER A 54 -1.27 -4.58 -19.74
C SER A 54 -1.07 -3.70 -18.50
N ARG A 55 -1.78 -2.57 -18.45
CA ARG A 55 -1.66 -1.60 -17.35
C ARG A 55 -2.27 -2.06 -16.03
N MET A 56 -3.41 -2.73 -16.07
CA MET A 56 -4.18 -3.12 -14.88
C MET A 56 -4.30 -4.63 -14.72
N HIS A 57 -4.96 -5.30 -15.60
CA HIS A 57 -5.21 -6.74 -15.48
C HIS A 57 -4.06 -7.54 -16.09
N ALA A 58 -2.86 -7.34 -15.55
CA ALA A 58 -1.65 -8.00 -15.99
C ALA A 58 -1.60 -9.43 -15.46
N ALA A 59 -1.75 -10.42 -16.31
CA ALA A 59 -1.51 -11.82 -15.95
C ALA A 59 0.00 -12.14 -15.96
N TYR A 60 0.78 -11.33 -15.25
CA TYR A 60 2.24 -11.40 -15.28
C TYR A 60 2.81 -12.46 -14.33
N ILE A 61 2.29 -12.52 -13.10
CA ILE A 61 2.63 -13.56 -12.12
C ILE A 61 1.81 -14.81 -12.45
N ARG A 62 2.51 -15.93 -12.63
CA ARG A 62 1.89 -17.22 -13.02
C ARG A 62 2.41 -18.36 -12.16
N PRO A 63 1.70 -19.49 -12.07
CA PRO A 63 2.22 -20.70 -11.44
C PRO A 63 3.61 -21.04 -12.01
N GLY A 64 4.59 -21.18 -11.13
CA GLY A 64 5.99 -21.45 -11.50
C GLY A 64 6.86 -20.22 -11.77
N GLY A 65 6.33 -18.99 -11.74
CA GLY A 65 7.16 -17.78 -11.89
C GLY A 65 6.44 -16.58 -12.48
N VAL A 66 6.99 -16.01 -13.55
CA VAL A 66 6.46 -14.86 -14.28
C VAL A 66 6.34 -15.19 -15.78
N HIS A 67 5.49 -14.46 -16.48
CA HIS A 67 5.21 -14.70 -17.89
C HIS A 67 6.44 -14.54 -18.78
N GLN A 68 7.24 -13.50 -18.52
CA GLN A 68 8.45 -13.17 -19.25
C GLN A 68 9.42 -12.42 -18.36
N ASP A 69 10.67 -12.34 -18.78
CA ASP A 69 11.69 -11.59 -18.05
C ASP A 69 11.46 -10.08 -18.15
N LEU A 70 12.11 -9.31 -17.26
CA LEU A 70 11.96 -7.86 -17.26
C LEU A 70 12.62 -7.25 -18.50
N PRO A 71 11.98 -6.24 -19.12
CA PRO A 71 12.60 -5.46 -20.17
C PRO A 71 13.89 -4.77 -19.71
N PRO A 72 14.87 -4.57 -20.60
CA PRO A 72 16.04 -3.77 -20.29
C PRO A 72 15.65 -2.39 -19.75
N ASN A 73 16.37 -1.91 -18.75
CA ASN A 73 16.19 -0.61 -18.06
C ASN A 73 14.97 -0.49 -17.13
N LEU A 74 14.02 -1.40 -17.12
CA LEU A 74 12.84 -1.28 -16.24
C LEU A 74 13.23 -1.22 -14.75
N LEU A 75 14.23 -1.97 -14.32
CA LEU A 75 14.73 -1.91 -12.94
C LEU A 75 15.32 -0.53 -12.60
N ASN A 76 16.00 0.12 -13.52
CA ASN A 76 16.52 1.47 -13.31
C ASN A 76 15.41 2.50 -13.20
N GLU A 77 14.34 2.35 -14.00
CA GLU A 77 13.18 3.23 -13.91
C GLU A 77 12.43 3.05 -12.57
N ILE A 78 12.27 1.82 -12.10
CA ILE A 78 11.70 1.52 -10.79
C ILE A 78 12.58 2.12 -9.68
N SER A 79 13.89 1.99 -9.76
CA SER A 79 14.81 2.59 -8.78
C SER A 79 14.69 4.11 -8.74
N GLN A 80 14.68 4.78 -9.89
CA GLN A 80 14.48 6.23 -9.96
C GLN A 80 13.12 6.67 -9.39
N PHE A 81 12.08 5.87 -9.61
CA PHE A 81 10.77 6.14 -9.03
C PHE A 81 10.81 6.03 -7.50
N ILE A 82 11.44 4.98 -6.95
CA ILE A 82 11.56 4.75 -5.51
C ILE A 82 12.30 5.90 -4.83
N ASP A 83 13.35 6.45 -5.46
CA ASP A 83 14.12 7.58 -4.92
C ASP A 83 13.28 8.86 -4.78
N GLN A 84 12.28 9.05 -5.63
CA GLN A 84 11.43 10.25 -5.66
C GLN A 84 10.12 10.09 -4.87
N PHE A 85 9.62 8.86 -4.76
CA PHE A 85 8.30 8.57 -4.23
C PHE A 85 8.09 9.00 -2.76
N PRO A 86 9.05 8.85 -1.83
CA PRO A 86 8.87 9.30 -0.44
C PRO A 86 8.50 10.78 -0.33
N SER A 87 9.12 11.66 -1.13
CA SER A 87 8.78 13.09 -1.11
C SER A 87 7.33 13.36 -1.51
N LYS A 88 6.74 12.53 -2.36
CA LYS A 88 5.33 12.64 -2.77
C LYS A 88 4.37 12.18 -1.65
N ILE A 89 4.78 11.20 -0.87
CA ILE A 89 4.06 10.80 0.34
C ILE A 89 4.11 11.92 1.38
N ASP A 90 5.28 12.52 1.61
CA ASP A 90 5.44 13.66 2.54
C ASP A 90 4.54 14.85 2.14
N ASP A 91 4.46 15.17 0.84
CA ASP A 91 3.56 16.20 0.32
C ASP A 91 2.10 15.90 0.64
N MET A 92 1.66 14.66 0.43
CA MET A 92 0.30 14.21 0.77
C MET A 92 0.05 14.25 2.29
N GLU A 93 0.99 13.77 3.09
CA GLU A 93 0.88 13.77 4.55
C GLU A 93 0.77 15.19 5.12
N SER A 94 1.52 16.14 4.57
CA SER A 94 1.45 17.54 4.97
C SER A 94 0.04 18.14 4.87
N LEU A 95 -0.75 17.64 3.91
CA LEU A 95 -2.15 18.07 3.73
C LEU A 95 -3.13 17.33 4.65
N LEU A 96 -2.87 16.05 4.97
CA LEU A 96 -3.85 15.17 5.60
C LEU A 96 -3.54 14.89 7.08
N THR A 97 -2.33 14.40 7.39
CA THR A 97 -2.02 13.76 8.67
C THR A 97 -2.30 14.69 9.85
N ASN A 98 -1.94 15.98 9.77
CA ASN A 98 -2.18 16.95 10.85
C ASN A 98 -3.39 17.86 10.61
N ASN A 99 -4.15 17.64 9.58
CA ASN A 99 -5.33 18.44 9.28
C ASN A 99 -6.43 18.20 10.32
N ARG A 100 -6.90 19.29 10.94
CA ARG A 100 -7.91 19.23 11.99
C ARG A 100 -9.22 18.60 11.52
N ILE A 101 -9.68 18.95 10.33
CA ILE A 101 -10.93 18.43 9.78
C ILE A 101 -10.78 16.93 9.52
N PHE A 102 -9.67 16.50 8.92
CA PHE A 102 -9.39 15.10 8.64
C PHE A 102 -9.35 14.28 9.93
N LYS A 103 -8.64 14.74 10.96
CA LYS A 103 -8.60 14.08 12.27
C LYS A 103 -9.98 13.97 12.91
N GLN A 104 -10.78 15.05 12.93
CA GLN A 104 -12.12 15.03 13.51
C GLN A 104 -13.10 14.07 12.81
N ARG A 105 -12.82 13.74 11.56
CA ARG A 105 -13.64 12.82 10.77
C ARG A 105 -13.19 11.36 10.86
N LEU A 106 -12.01 11.09 11.39
CA LEU A 106 -11.42 9.74 11.38
C LEU A 106 -11.05 9.22 12.77
N VAL A 107 -10.65 10.09 13.70
CA VAL A 107 -10.27 9.69 15.06
C VAL A 107 -11.53 9.26 15.81
N ASP A 108 -11.46 8.12 16.48
CA ASP A 108 -12.57 7.47 17.20
C ASP A 108 -13.79 7.11 16.33
N ILE A 109 -13.64 7.12 15.01
CA ILE A 109 -14.67 6.71 14.06
C ILE A 109 -14.40 5.30 13.54
N GLY A 110 -15.43 4.45 13.59
CA GLY A 110 -15.36 3.07 13.12
C GLY A 110 -14.35 2.24 13.92
N VAL A 111 -14.33 2.42 15.22
CA VAL A 111 -13.45 1.68 16.12
C VAL A 111 -13.82 0.20 16.11
N VAL A 112 -12.82 -0.65 15.90
CA VAL A 112 -12.94 -2.11 15.94
C VAL A 112 -11.97 -2.65 16.99
N THR A 113 -12.50 -3.32 18.01
CA THR A 113 -11.67 -3.91 19.06
C THR A 113 -10.87 -5.13 18.54
N LYS A 114 -9.83 -5.53 19.25
CA LYS A 114 -9.05 -6.75 18.94
C LYS A 114 -9.93 -7.98 18.83
N GLU A 115 -10.85 -8.15 19.77
CA GLU A 115 -11.78 -9.27 19.82
C GLU A 115 -12.72 -9.28 18.60
N GLN A 116 -13.31 -8.13 18.26
CA GLN A 116 -14.15 -8.00 17.07
C GLN A 116 -13.36 -8.28 15.78
N ALA A 117 -12.14 -7.75 15.67
CA ALA A 117 -11.29 -7.98 14.51
C ALA A 117 -10.98 -9.48 14.29
N LEU A 118 -10.72 -10.23 15.35
CA LEU A 118 -10.52 -11.67 15.30
C LEU A 118 -11.81 -12.41 14.95
N ASN A 119 -12.92 -12.09 15.60
CA ASN A 119 -14.22 -12.74 15.37
C ASN A 119 -14.74 -12.51 13.95
N TRP A 120 -14.45 -11.36 13.36
CA TRP A 120 -14.87 -11.03 11.99
C TRP A 120 -13.87 -11.49 10.92
N GLY A 121 -12.75 -12.09 11.31
CA GLY A 121 -11.74 -12.57 10.37
C GLY A 121 -11.00 -11.45 9.64
N PHE A 122 -10.74 -10.34 10.30
CA PHE A 122 -9.97 -9.24 9.72
C PHE A 122 -8.53 -9.65 9.40
N SER A 123 -7.95 -9.03 8.39
CA SER A 123 -6.56 -9.25 7.99
C SER A 123 -5.91 -7.94 7.50
N GLY A 124 -4.61 -7.96 7.26
CA GLY A 124 -3.84 -6.83 6.73
C GLY A 124 -3.92 -5.57 7.60
N PRO A 125 -4.02 -4.37 6.99
CA PRO A 125 -4.10 -3.12 7.73
C PRO A 125 -5.28 -3.04 8.70
N MET A 126 -6.38 -3.75 8.42
CA MET A 126 -7.56 -3.74 9.27
C MET A 126 -7.31 -4.36 10.64
N ILE A 127 -6.66 -5.53 10.69
CA ILE A 127 -6.34 -6.19 11.96
C ILE A 127 -5.18 -5.49 12.68
N ARG A 128 -4.20 -4.98 11.93
CA ARG A 128 -3.09 -4.22 12.50
C ARG A 128 -3.54 -2.89 13.10
N GLY A 129 -4.54 -2.23 12.49
CA GLY A 129 -5.20 -1.05 13.08
C GLY A 129 -5.74 -1.30 14.47
N SER A 130 -6.30 -2.47 14.72
CA SER A 130 -6.80 -2.89 16.04
C SER A 130 -5.66 -3.34 17.01
N GLY A 131 -4.40 -3.15 16.67
CA GLY A 131 -3.25 -3.40 17.54
C GLY A 131 -2.76 -4.85 17.59
N ILE A 132 -3.04 -5.65 16.55
CA ILE A 132 -2.58 -7.03 16.43
C ILE A 132 -1.46 -7.07 15.38
N ALA A 133 -0.27 -7.52 15.81
CA ALA A 133 0.92 -7.63 14.95
C ALA A 133 0.81 -8.87 14.02
N TRP A 134 -0.10 -8.82 13.06
CA TRP A 134 -0.31 -9.89 12.10
C TRP A 134 0.05 -9.44 10.70
N ASP A 135 1.13 -10.02 10.17
CA ASP A 135 1.53 -9.86 8.77
C ASP A 135 2.04 -11.21 8.24
N LEU A 136 1.37 -11.75 7.24
CA LEU A 136 1.72 -13.06 6.66
C LEU A 136 3.12 -13.09 6.06
N ARG A 137 3.63 -11.95 5.62
CA ARG A 137 5.00 -11.86 5.09
C ARG A 137 6.06 -12.17 6.14
N LYS A 138 5.77 -11.93 7.44
CA LYS A 138 6.63 -12.28 8.57
C LYS A 138 6.18 -13.54 9.31
N ASN A 139 4.87 -13.72 9.52
CA ASN A 139 4.35 -14.85 10.29
C ASN A 139 4.39 -16.18 9.52
N GLN A 140 4.18 -16.13 8.20
CA GLN A 140 4.26 -17.29 7.30
C GLN A 140 4.93 -16.85 5.99
N PRO A 141 6.25 -16.59 6.00
CA PRO A 141 6.98 -16.06 4.85
C PRO A 141 6.78 -16.94 3.62
N TYR A 142 6.60 -16.28 2.49
CA TYR A 142 6.54 -16.90 1.17
C TYR A 142 7.48 -16.16 0.23
N GLU A 143 7.85 -16.81 -0.90
CA GLU A 143 8.85 -16.31 -1.84
C GLU A 143 10.16 -15.94 -1.11
N ILE A 144 10.62 -14.70 -1.24
CA ILE A 144 11.84 -14.20 -0.61
C ILE A 144 11.59 -13.27 0.58
N TYR A 145 10.36 -13.22 1.12
CA TYR A 145 10.08 -12.31 2.25
C TYR A 145 10.86 -12.64 3.52
N SER A 146 11.32 -13.90 3.68
CA SER A 146 12.23 -14.28 4.76
C SER A 146 13.58 -13.56 4.74
N ASP A 147 14.02 -13.14 3.54
CA ASP A 147 15.33 -12.54 3.30
C ASP A 147 15.27 -11.00 3.27
N ILE A 148 14.05 -10.44 3.38
CA ILE A 148 13.81 -9.00 3.34
C ILE A 148 13.54 -8.50 4.76
N ASP A 149 14.28 -7.49 5.18
CA ASP A 149 14.03 -6.79 6.43
C ASP A 149 13.05 -5.64 6.20
N PHE A 150 11.95 -5.62 6.97
CA PHE A 150 10.94 -4.56 6.98
C PHE A 150 10.18 -4.57 8.31
N ASP A 151 9.65 -3.44 8.71
CA ASP A 151 8.87 -3.32 9.93
C ASP A 151 7.37 -3.64 9.72
N ILE A 152 6.72 -4.06 10.81
CA ILE A 152 5.26 -4.21 10.84
C ILE A 152 4.67 -3.02 11.56
N VAL A 153 3.98 -2.19 10.81
CA VAL A 153 3.26 -1.03 11.36
C VAL A 153 1.99 -1.48 12.06
N ILE A 154 1.78 -1.02 13.32
CA ILE A 154 0.68 -1.43 14.18
C ILE A 154 0.00 -0.20 14.76
N GLY A 155 -1.32 -0.12 14.59
CA GLY A 155 -2.16 0.89 15.23
C GLY A 155 -2.44 0.60 16.71
N LYS A 156 -3.13 1.51 17.36
CA LYS A 156 -3.45 1.43 18.81
C LYS A 156 -4.94 1.44 19.09
N ASN A 157 -5.69 2.28 18.37
CA ASN A 157 -7.09 2.59 18.68
C ASN A 157 -8.09 1.77 17.85
N GLY A 158 -7.65 1.18 16.74
CA GLY A 158 -8.52 0.42 15.85
C GLY A 158 -9.53 1.28 15.08
N ASP A 159 -9.30 2.56 14.95
CA ASP A 159 -10.17 3.52 14.28
C ASP A 159 -9.77 3.75 12.81
N SER A 160 -10.51 4.60 12.14
CA SER A 160 -10.24 4.93 10.73
C SER A 160 -8.94 5.70 10.55
N TYR A 161 -8.51 6.47 11.57
CA TYR A 161 -7.26 7.21 11.51
C TYR A 161 -6.04 6.29 11.62
N ASP A 162 -6.07 5.31 12.52
CA ASP A 162 -5.01 4.29 12.60
C ASP A 162 -4.89 3.49 11.30
N ARG A 163 -6.03 3.14 10.68
CA ARG A 163 -6.01 2.45 9.37
C ARG A 163 -5.46 3.32 8.23
N TYR A 164 -5.61 4.63 8.32
CA TYR A 164 -4.95 5.57 7.42
C TYR A 164 -3.43 5.57 7.66
N LEU A 165 -2.98 5.76 8.90
CA LEU A 165 -1.55 5.80 9.25
C LEU A 165 -0.81 4.54 8.80
N ILE A 166 -1.36 3.35 9.09
CA ILE A 166 -0.76 2.07 8.68
C ILE A 166 -0.57 1.94 7.16
N ARG A 167 -1.37 2.63 6.37
CA ARG A 167 -1.23 2.59 4.91
C ARG A 167 -0.25 3.64 4.38
N VAL A 168 0.04 4.66 5.15
CA VAL A 168 1.03 5.69 4.81
C VAL A 168 2.44 5.21 5.14
N GLU A 169 2.63 4.65 6.33
CA GLU A 169 3.89 4.06 6.80
C GLU A 169 4.13 2.67 6.18
#